data_5e50088f5de98fe23fb47c7fd1aa4860
#
_entry.id   5e50088f5de98fe23fb47c7fd1aa4860
#
_cell.length_a   1.000
_cell.length_b   1.000
_cell.length_c   1.000
_cell.angle_alpha   90.00
_cell.angle_beta   90.00
_cell.angle_gamma   90.00
#
_symmetry.space_group_name_H-M   'P 1'
#
loop_
_entity.id
_entity.type
_entity.pdbx_description
1 polymer ?
#
loop_
_entity_poly.entity_id
_entity_poly.type
_entity_poly.pdbx_seq_one_letter_code
_entity_poly.pdbx_strand_id
1 'polypeptide(L)'
;MCVIVTVPCWAKEPDSASGILSNALDFSKGPDLPQVDPVSRETIEKSIKRGIDFLIEDQNSNGSWGSPTRTKALNIYAPVPGAHHAFRTATTALCVSALIETGSTDPAALKSLQKGEQWLLENLANLRRATGDAIYNVWGHAYSIQALVRMHKLHAEDKKLQKRITDLIELQYEKLTKYASVDGGWGYYDFRYEARQPTSSSISFVNGTVLIAFAEAKEIGVAPPERVVKRAIAALLRQQKPDFTYLYGEYLQYQPMRGINRPGGSLGRSQCCNCALRYWGDKQITDNVVKNWLYRLYVRNGWLDIGRKRPVPHESWMQVAGYFYYYGHYYAGLSLKLLPEDQQAPYQTMLAELMIDRQEKDGSWWDYPLYDYHQPYGTGFALMTLQRCLPDTSRVDNKTN
;
A
#
# COMPACT_ATOMS: atom_id res chain seq x y z
N MET A 1 -26.35 -62.00 -22.03
CA MET A 1 -25.18 -61.95 -22.91
C MET A 1 -24.58 -60.58 -22.78
N CYS A 2 -23.63 -60.43 -21.84
CA CYS A 2 -22.93 -59.15 -21.61
C CYS A 2 -21.71 -59.12 -22.51
N VAL A 3 -21.62 -58.12 -23.36
CA VAL A 3 -20.43 -57.84 -24.18
C VAL A 3 -19.50 -56.94 -23.36
N ILE A 4 -18.37 -57.49 -22.93
CA ILE A 4 -17.27 -56.76 -22.33
C ILE A 4 -16.46 -56.13 -23.45
N VAL A 5 -16.51 -54.82 -23.59
CA VAL A 5 -15.63 -54.07 -24.50
C VAL A 5 -14.35 -53.74 -23.73
N THR A 6 -13.27 -54.42 -24.06
CA THR A 6 -11.92 -54.11 -23.60
C THR A 6 -11.39 -52.90 -24.39
N VAL A 7 -11.15 -51.77 -23.73
CA VAL A 7 -10.45 -50.60 -24.27
C VAL A 7 -8.95 -50.84 -24.13
N PRO A 8 -8.14 -50.74 -25.20
CA PRO A 8 -6.70 -50.92 -25.10
C PRO A 8 -6.06 -49.71 -24.39
N CYS A 9 -5.30 -50.02 -23.38
CA CYS A 9 -4.47 -49.07 -22.63
C CYS A 9 -3.29 -48.61 -23.50
N TRP A 10 -3.41 -47.46 -24.16
CA TRP A 10 -2.33 -46.71 -24.80
C TRP A 10 -2.31 -45.30 -24.25
N ALA A 11 -1.88 -45.13 -23.05
CA ALA A 11 -1.44 -43.83 -22.54
C ALA A 11 -0.03 -44.03 -21.98
N LYS A 12 0.99 -43.81 -22.82
CA LYS A 12 2.30 -43.42 -22.29
C LYS A 12 2.08 -42.11 -21.57
N GLU A 13 2.34 -42.09 -20.29
CA GLU A 13 2.42 -40.82 -19.52
C GLU A 13 3.47 -39.94 -20.19
N PRO A 14 3.17 -38.66 -20.44
CA PRO A 14 4.19 -37.73 -20.90
C PRO A 14 5.09 -37.39 -19.72
N ASP A 15 6.37 -37.77 -19.81
CA ASP A 15 7.46 -37.42 -18.87
C ASP A 15 7.74 -35.92 -18.74
N SER A 16 6.80 -35.04 -19.10
CA SER A 16 6.95 -33.60 -19.09
C SER A 16 6.01 -32.87 -18.08
N ALA A 17 5.21 -33.60 -17.30
CA ALA A 17 4.33 -32.97 -16.30
C ALA A 17 5.05 -32.55 -15.01
N SER A 18 6.27 -33.05 -14.77
CA SER A 18 7.05 -32.68 -13.57
C SER A 18 7.65 -31.28 -13.64
N GLY A 19 7.81 -30.71 -14.85
CA GLY A 19 8.38 -29.35 -15.01
C GLY A 19 7.42 -28.21 -14.72
N ILE A 20 6.11 -28.43 -14.71
CA ILE A 20 5.11 -27.36 -14.54
C ILE A 20 4.68 -27.18 -13.08
N LEU A 21 4.85 -28.18 -12.24
CA LEU A 21 4.48 -28.12 -10.82
C LEU A 21 5.60 -27.61 -9.89
N SER A 22 6.82 -27.38 -10.39
CA SER A 22 7.97 -26.94 -9.57
C SER A 22 8.08 -25.43 -9.35
N ASN A 23 7.09 -24.63 -9.73
CA ASN A 23 7.04 -23.19 -9.48
C ASN A 23 6.26 -22.79 -8.20
N ALA A 24 6.05 -23.71 -7.28
CA ALA A 24 5.64 -23.32 -5.93
C ALA A 24 6.78 -22.54 -5.27
N LEU A 25 6.48 -21.34 -4.74
CA LEU A 25 7.48 -20.56 -4.01
C LEU A 25 8.01 -21.40 -2.84
N ASP A 26 9.32 -21.58 -2.81
CA ASP A 26 10.00 -22.22 -1.69
C ASP A 26 10.40 -21.16 -0.67
N PHE A 27 9.59 -21.02 0.38
CA PHE A 27 9.83 -20.05 1.44
C PHE A 27 10.88 -20.49 2.47
N SER A 28 11.48 -21.69 2.32
CA SER A 28 12.60 -22.12 3.15
C SER A 28 13.90 -21.41 2.77
N LYS A 29 13.98 -20.88 1.55
CA LYS A 29 15.11 -20.12 1.01
C LYS A 29 14.66 -18.85 0.32
N GLY A 30 15.60 -17.92 0.12
CA GLY A 30 15.40 -16.76 -0.73
C GLY A 30 15.29 -17.13 -2.23
N PRO A 31 14.75 -16.24 -3.07
CA PRO A 31 14.68 -16.47 -4.50
C PRO A 31 16.05 -16.39 -5.17
N ASP A 32 16.21 -17.08 -6.29
CA ASP A 32 17.32 -16.85 -7.21
C ASP A 32 17.03 -15.54 -7.97
N LEU A 33 17.84 -14.52 -7.71
CA LEU A 33 17.61 -13.19 -8.26
C LEU A 33 18.18 -13.07 -9.67
N PRO A 34 17.49 -12.38 -10.61
CA PRO A 34 18.06 -12.05 -11.89
C PRO A 34 19.19 -11.03 -11.72
N GLN A 35 20.10 -11.01 -12.64
CA GLN A 35 21.06 -9.91 -12.73
C GLN A 35 20.30 -8.68 -13.24
N VAL A 36 20.32 -7.61 -12.44
CA VAL A 36 19.72 -6.32 -12.75
C VAL A 36 20.81 -5.26 -12.64
N ASP A 37 20.94 -4.43 -13.65
CA ASP A 37 21.90 -3.33 -13.62
C ASP A 37 21.49 -2.30 -12.55
N PRO A 38 22.41 -1.88 -11.68
CA PRO A 38 22.10 -0.92 -10.64
C PRO A 38 21.60 0.41 -11.21
N VAL A 39 20.48 0.90 -10.71
CA VAL A 39 20.04 2.26 -11.01
C VAL A 39 20.92 3.25 -10.23
N SER A 40 21.50 4.23 -10.93
CA SER A 40 22.35 5.20 -10.27
C SER A 40 21.58 6.06 -9.28
N ARG A 41 22.25 6.48 -8.19
CA ARG A 41 21.69 7.41 -7.21
C ARG A 41 21.18 8.69 -7.87
N GLU A 42 21.96 9.27 -8.79
CA GLU A 42 21.59 10.48 -9.53
C GLU A 42 20.27 10.31 -10.30
N THR A 43 20.07 9.14 -10.94
CA THR A 43 18.84 8.84 -11.67
C THR A 43 17.64 8.81 -10.74
N ILE A 44 17.79 8.18 -9.57
CA ILE A 44 16.73 8.13 -8.55
C ILE A 44 16.43 9.53 -8.02
N GLU A 45 17.45 10.30 -7.64
CA GLU A 45 17.29 11.67 -7.12
C GLU A 45 16.64 12.61 -8.15
N LYS A 46 17.02 12.50 -9.42
CA LYS A 46 16.38 13.26 -10.51
C LYS A 46 14.89 12.91 -10.65
N SER A 47 14.55 11.63 -10.55
CA SER A 47 13.15 11.18 -10.59
C SER A 47 12.37 11.71 -9.38
N ILE A 48 12.94 11.62 -8.17
CA ILE A 48 12.37 12.19 -6.94
C ILE A 48 12.11 13.68 -7.10
N LYS A 49 13.13 14.44 -7.58
CA LYS A 49 13.00 15.89 -7.78
C LYS A 49 11.82 16.23 -8.68
N ARG A 50 11.67 15.57 -9.83
CA ARG A 50 10.55 15.78 -10.74
C ARG A 50 9.18 15.52 -10.08
N GLY A 51 9.10 14.48 -9.23
CA GLY A 51 7.88 14.18 -8.49
C GLY A 51 7.57 15.24 -7.41
N ILE A 52 8.59 15.79 -6.76
CA ILE A 52 8.44 16.92 -5.82
C ILE A 52 7.94 18.15 -6.56
N ASP A 53 8.55 18.48 -7.70
CA ASP A 53 8.15 19.62 -8.54
C ASP A 53 6.66 19.50 -8.92
N PHE A 54 6.23 18.30 -9.35
CA PHE A 54 4.82 18.04 -9.63
C PHE A 54 3.93 18.28 -8.40
N LEU A 55 4.29 17.78 -7.21
CA LEU A 55 3.47 17.98 -6.01
C LEU A 55 3.35 19.45 -5.62
N ILE A 56 4.40 20.26 -5.86
CA ILE A 56 4.36 21.72 -5.60
C ILE A 56 3.37 22.39 -6.55
N GLU A 57 3.40 22.05 -7.83
CA GLU A 57 2.55 22.65 -8.86
C GLU A 57 1.08 22.24 -8.70
N ASP A 58 0.82 20.98 -8.31
CA ASP A 58 -0.53 20.40 -8.17
C ASP A 58 -1.23 20.76 -6.84
N GLN A 59 -0.53 21.43 -5.90
CA GLN A 59 -1.09 21.76 -4.60
C GLN A 59 -2.20 22.81 -4.70
N ASN A 60 -3.37 22.50 -4.13
CA ASN A 60 -4.47 23.46 -4.00
C ASN A 60 -4.04 24.70 -3.18
N SER A 61 -4.66 25.85 -3.45
CA SER A 61 -4.39 27.11 -2.72
C SER A 61 -4.55 27.00 -1.20
N ASN A 62 -5.44 26.10 -0.75
CA ASN A 62 -5.67 25.83 0.67
C ASN A 62 -4.68 24.84 1.31
N GLY A 63 -3.68 24.38 0.56
CA GLY A 63 -2.63 23.46 1.06
C GLY A 63 -2.94 21.97 0.91
N SER A 64 -4.16 21.57 0.52
CA SER A 64 -4.48 20.16 0.27
C SER A 64 -4.08 19.73 -1.16
N TRP A 65 -4.19 18.43 -1.44
CA TRP A 65 -4.08 17.90 -2.79
C TRP A 65 -5.35 17.19 -3.24
N GLY A 66 -5.62 17.30 -4.54
CA GLY A 66 -6.75 16.69 -5.21
C GLY A 66 -8.09 17.38 -4.98
N SER A 67 -9.03 17.09 -5.84
CA SER A 67 -10.37 17.69 -5.86
C SER A 67 -11.44 16.69 -6.33
N PRO A 68 -12.74 16.97 -6.14
CA PRO A 68 -13.82 16.16 -6.69
C PRO A 68 -13.99 16.30 -8.22
N THR A 69 -13.09 17.02 -8.88
CA THR A 69 -13.14 17.20 -10.34
C THR A 69 -12.87 15.90 -11.06
N ARG A 70 -13.72 15.51 -11.98
CA ARG A 70 -13.55 14.31 -12.79
C ARG A 70 -12.64 14.62 -13.98
N THR A 71 -11.40 14.15 -13.92
CA THR A 71 -10.36 14.44 -14.93
C THR A 71 -10.18 13.33 -15.95
N LYS A 72 -10.64 12.11 -15.66
CA LYS A 72 -10.52 10.92 -16.51
C LYS A 72 -11.79 10.08 -16.47
N ALA A 73 -11.92 9.11 -17.38
CA ALA A 73 -12.99 8.12 -17.31
C ALA A 73 -12.93 7.36 -15.98
N LEU A 74 -14.06 7.24 -15.30
CA LEU A 74 -14.15 6.76 -13.94
C LEU A 74 -15.39 5.88 -13.74
N ASN A 75 -15.22 4.72 -13.11
CA ASN A 75 -16.31 3.80 -12.75
C ASN A 75 -16.78 3.97 -11.29
N ILE A 76 -15.96 4.53 -10.41
CA ILE A 76 -16.35 4.79 -9.02
C ILE A 76 -17.14 6.10 -8.96
N TYR A 77 -18.34 6.02 -8.39
CA TYR A 77 -19.19 7.17 -8.16
C TYR A 77 -19.23 7.47 -6.66
N ALA A 78 -18.84 8.68 -6.28
CA ALA A 78 -18.81 9.15 -4.90
C ALA A 78 -19.58 10.49 -4.81
N PRO A 79 -20.92 10.44 -4.68
CA PRO A 79 -21.75 11.65 -4.71
C PRO A 79 -21.73 12.43 -3.40
N VAL A 80 -21.33 11.80 -2.32
CA VAL A 80 -21.43 12.39 -0.98
C VAL A 80 -20.18 13.21 -0.63
N PRO A 81 -20.33 14.45 -0.12
CA PRO A 81 -19.20 15.30 0.25
C PRO A 81 -18.21 14.65 1.22
N GLY A 82 -18.69 13.79 2.12
CA GLY A 82 -17.84 13.07 3.07
C GLY A 82 -16.82 12.13 2.41
N ALA A 83 -17.19 11.47 1.30
CA ALA A 83 -16.24 10.63 0.55
C ALA A 83 -15.11 11.47 -0.06
N HIS A 84 -15.42 12.64 -0.60
CA HIS A 84 -14.41 13.55 -1.13
C HIS A 84 -13.53 14.15 -0.03
N HIS A 85 -14.06 14.40 1.16
CA HIS A 85 -13.23 14.77 2.31
C HIS A 85 -12.25 13.62 2.66
N ALA A 86 -12.71 12.38 2.67
CA ALA A 86 -11.85 11.22 2.91
C ALA A 86 -10.74 11.06 1.86
N PHE A 87 -11.06 11.16 0.58
CA PHE A 87 -10.07 11.10 -0.50
C PHE A 87 -9.05 12.23 -0.39
N ARG A 88 -9.50 13.48 -0.18
CA ARG A 88 -8.61 14.63 -0.02
C ARG A 88 -7.70 14.46 1.20
N THR A 89 -8.24 14.00 2.32
CA THR A 89 -7.46 13.77 3.54
C THR A 89 -6.40 12.70 3.32
N ALA A 90 -6.77 11.56 2.72
CA ALA A 90 -5.84 10.48 2.43
C ALA A 90 -4.73 10.92 1.46
N THR A 91 -5.11 11.61 0.38
CA THR A 91 -4.16 12.11 -0.63
C THR A 91 -3.22 13.14 -0.04
N THR A 92 -3.74 14.13 0.72
CA THR A 92 -2.92 15.15 1.39
C THR A 92 -1.95 14.50 2.39
N ALA A 93 -2.40 13.52 3.15
CA ALA A 93 -1.54 12.78 4.09
C ALA A 93 -0.40 12.03 3.38
N LEU A 94 -0.67 11.42 2.23
CA LEU A 94 0.36 10.76 1.43
C LEU A 94 1.37 11.76 0.85
N CYS A 95 0.91 12.92 0.35
CA CYS A 95 1.80 13.97 -0.17
C CYS A 95 2.66 14.58 0.93
N VAL A 96 2.09 14.90 2.10
CA VAL A 96 2.84 15.37 3.27
C VAL A 96 3.88 14.34 3.71
N SER A 97 3.50 13.06 3.80
CA SER A 97 4.43 11.97 4.12
C SER A 97 5.58 11.88 3.13
N ALA A 98 5.29 12.00 1.83
CA ALA A 98 6.30 11.95 0.79
C ALA A 98 7.27 13.14 0.85
N LEU A 99 6.77 14.36 1.03
CA LEU A 99 7.62 15.55 1.17
C LEU A 99 8.51 15.47 2.42
N ILE A 100 8.02 14.93 3.53
CA ILE A 100 8.83 14.72 4.74
C ILE A 100 9.91 13.67 4.48
N GLU A 101 9.55 12.51 3.92
CA GLU A 101 10.49 11.41 3.72
C GLU A 101 11.57 11.73 2.69
N THR A 102 11.25 12.52 1.66
CA THR A 102 12.26 12.95 0.66
C THR A 102 13.27 13.95 1.22
N GLY A 103 12.97 14.61 2.32
CA GLY A 103 13.89 15.51 3.01
C GLY A 103 14.35 16.69 2.14
N SER A 104 13.53 17.13 1.18
CA SER A 104 13.89 18.24 0.30
C SER A 104 14.15 19.54 1.07
N THR A 105 15.25 20.21 0.77
CA THR A 105 15.61 21.53 1.29
C THR A 105 15.17 22.68 0.38
N ASP A 106 14.51 22.38 -0.74
CA ASP A 106 13.97 23.38 -1.66
C ASP A 106 12.93 24.25 -0.92
N PRO A 107 13.09 25.60 -0.91
CA PRO A 107 12.14 26.50 -0.24
C PRO A 107 10.69 26.36 -0.71
N ALA A 108 10.46 26.03 -1.99
CA ALA A 108 9.13 25.81 -2.52
C ALA A 108 8.53 24.50 -1.97
N ALA A 109 9.33 23.43 -1.88
CA ALA A 109 8.92 22.16 -1.27
C ALA A 109 8.60 22.33 0.22
N LEU A 110 9.43 23.05 0.97
CA LEU A 110 9.21 23.33 2.38
C LEU A 110 7.93 24.15 2.62
N LYS A 111 7.68 25.15 1.76
CA LYS A 111 6.43 25.93 1.82
C LYS A 111 5.20 25.08 1.50
N SER A 112 5.31 24.20 0.51
CA SER A 112 4.24 23.27 0.15
C SER A 112 3.96 22.28 1.29
N LEU A 113 5.00 21.71 1.90
CA LEU A 113 4.91 20.85 3.08
C LEU A 113 4.18 21.57 4.23
N GLN A 114 4.61 22.78 4.61
CA GLN A 114 4.01 23.56 5.68
C GLN A 114 2.50 23.79 5.48
N LYS A 115 2.08 24.12 4.25
CA LYS A 115 0.65 24.29 3.93
C LYS A 115 -0.12 22.97 4.06
N GLY A 116 0.47 21.85 3.60
CA GLY A 116 -0.14 20.53 3.71
C GLY A 116 -0.31 20.08 5.17
N GLU A 117 0.72 20.27 5.99
CA GLU A 117 0.68 20.02 7.44
C GLU A 117 -0.43 20.84 8.13
N GLN A 118 -0.47 22.15 7.85
CA GLN A 118 -1.50 23.03 8.39
C GLN A 118 -2.90 22.54 8.00
N TRP A 119 -3.10 22.20 6.73
CA TRP A 119 -4.40 21.70 6.26
C TRP A 119 -4.81 20.41 7.01
N LEU A 120 -3.89 19.46 7.21
CA LEU A 120 -4.18 18.24 7.98
C LEU A 120 -4.55 18.56 9.43
N LEU A 121 -3.78 19.41 10.09
CA LEU A 121 -4.02 19.80 11.47
C LEU A 121 -5.39 20.49 11.67
N GLU A 122 -5.87 21.23 10.68
CA GLU A 122 -7.14 21.96 10.75
C GLU A 122 -8.35 21.10 10.35
N ASN A 123 -8.17 20.15 9.43
CA ASN A 123 -9.29 19.46 8.79
C ASN A 123 -9.47 18.02 9.24
N LEU A 124 -8.43 17.37 9.79
CA LEU A 124 -8.50 15.95 10.13
C LEU A 124 -9.55 15.62 11.19
N ALA A 125 -9.75 16.51 12.18
CA ALA A 125 -10.78 16.32 13.20
C ALA A 125 -12.19 16.23 12.61
N ASN A 126 -12.43 16.86 11.46
CA ASN A 126 -13.70 16.87 10.76
C ASN A 126 -13.92 15.63 9.87
N LEU A 127 -12.91 14.78 9.72
CA LEU A 127 -13.05 13.52 8.97
C LEU A 127 -14.04 12.62 9.71
N ARG A 128 -15.18 12.40 9.08
CA ARG A 128 -16.28 11.63 9.65
C ARG A 128 -16.78 10.60 8.66
N ARG A 129 -17.47 9.59 9.16
CA ARG A 129 -18.14 8.61 8.33
C ARG A 129 -19.13 9.31 7.39
N ALA A 130 -19.00 9.06 6.10
CA ALA A 130 -20.02 9.43 5.14
C ALA A 130 -21.27 8.57 5.34
N THR A 131 -22.43 9.07 4.99
CA THR A 131 -23.68 8.30 5.07
C THR A 131 -23.83 7.37 3.89
N GLY A 132 -24.21 6.15 4.15
CA GLY A 132 -24.95 5.22 3.27
C GLY A 132 -24.12 4.53 2.18
N ASP A 133 -23.52 5.22 1.23
CA ASP A 133 -23.22 4.56 -0.05
C ASP A 133 -21.74 4.19 -0.29
N ALA A 134 -20.78 4.98 0.17
CA ALA A 134 -19.38 4.65 0.04
C ALA A 134 -18.56 5.35 1.11
N ILE A 135 -17.87 4.57 1.91
CA ILE A 135 -17.09 5.10 3.03
C ILE A 135 -15.64 4.74 2.83
N TYR A 136 -14.88 5.70 2.36
CA TYR A 136 -13.43 5.57 2.21
C TYR A 136 -12.67 6.22 3.36
N ASN A 137 -13.33 6.52 4.47
CA ASN A 137 -12.74 7.23 5.61
C ASN A 137 -11.56 6.50 6.23
N VAL A 138 -11.57 5.16 6.17
CA VAL A 138 -10.48 4.33 6.69
C VAL A 138 -9.13 4.73 6.10
N TRP A 139 -9.08 5.06 4.81
CA TRP A 139 -7.86 5.56 4.16
C TRP A 139 -7.43 6.92 4.72
N GLY A 140 -8.40 7.83 4.90
CA GLY A 140 -8.16 9.12 5.53
C GLY A 140 -7.59 8.99 6.94
N HIS A 141 -8.14 8.09 7.75
CA HIS A 141 -7.64 7.83 9.10
C HIS A 141 -6.24 7.21 9.09
N ALA A 142 -6.03 6.12 8.32
CA ALA A 142 -4.78 5.37 8.33
C ALA A 142 -3.60 6.19 7.79
N TYR A 143 -3.75 6.81 6.61
CA TYR A 143 -2.66 7.61 6.05
C TYR A 143 -2.40 8.90 6.84
N SER A 144 -3.44 9.48 7.47
CA SER A 144 -3.21 10.62 8.36
C SER A 144 -2.44 10.24 9.61
N ILE A 145 -2.69 9.09 10.23
CA ILE A 145 -1.85 8.59 11.33
C ILE A 145 -0.39 8.50 10.88
N GLN A 146 -0.14 7.90 9.71
CA GLN A 146 1.22 7.79 9.18
C GLN A 146 1.87 9.16 8.92
N ALA A 147 1.14 10.12 8.36
CA ALA A 147 1.63 11.49 8.17
C ALA A 147 1.92 12.19 9.51
N LEU A 148 1.01 12.07 10.47
CA LEU A 148 1.16 12.63 11.81
C LEU A 148 2.38 12.06 12.54
N VAL A 149 2.69 10.77 12.37
CA VAL A 149 3.92 10.16 12.92
C VAL A 149 5.17 10.80 12.34
N ARG A 150 5.19 11.06 11.03
CA ARG A 150 6.30 11.74 10.35
C ARG A 150 6.43 13.19 10.79
N MET A 151 5.32 13.91 10.89
CA MET A 151 5.28 15.28 11.44
C MET A 151 5.77 15.31 12.88
N HIS A 152 5.37 14.36 13.71
CA HIS A 152 5.84 14.26 15.10
C HIS A 152 7.37 14.11 15.18
N LYS A 153 7.95 13.27 14.32
CA LYS A 153 9.41 13.08 14.24
C LYS A 153 10.11 14.33 13.69
N LEU A 154 9.53 15.00 12.68
CA LEU A 154 10.07 16.22 12.07
C LEU A 154 10.11 17.39 13.05
N HIS A 155 9.06 17.57 13.85
CA HIS A 155 8.89 18.67 14.79
C HIS A 155 9.24 18.26 16.23
N ALA A 156 10.36 17.52 16.43
CA ALA A 156 10.75 16.95 17.72
C ALA A 156 10.91 18.00 18.83
N GLU A 157 11.29 19.23 18.48
CA GLU A 157 11.54 20.32 19.43
C GLU A 157 10.26 21.10 19.81
N ASP A 158 9.19 21.05 19.00
CA ASP A 158 7.94 21.73 19.30
C ASP A 158 6.99 20.85 20.12
N LYS A 159 7.12 20.92 21.45
CA LYS A 159 6.31 20.10 22.37
C LYS A 159 4.81 20.39 22.30
N LYS A 160 4.42 21.63 21.95
CA LYS A 160 3.00 21.99 21.80
C LYS A 160 2.41 21.37 20.54
N LEU A 161 3.14 21.40 19.43
CA LEU A 161 2.73 20.75 18.19
C LEU A 161 2.74 19.22 18.34
N GLN A 162 3.75 18.63 18.98
CA GLN A 162 3.78 17.20 19.28
C GLN A 162 2.55 16.75 20.08
N LYS A 163 2.15 17.50 21.11
CA LYS A 163 0.94 17.21 21.90
C LYS A 163 -0.32 17.27 21.02
N ARG A 164 -0.46 18.29 20.16
CA ARG A 164 -1.58 18.38 19.22
C ARG A 164 -1.62 17.22 18.25
N ILE A 165 -0.46 16.77 17.76
CA ILE A 165 -0.33 15.62 16.84
C ILE A 165 -0.76 14.33 17.55
N THR A 166 -0.30 14.08 18.77
CA THR A 166 -0.71 12.91 19.55
C THR A 166 -2.22 12.90 19.80
N ASP A 167 -2.81 14.02 20.19
CA ASP A 167 -4.26 14.14 20.40
C ASP A 167 -5.05 13.81 19.11
N LEU A 168 -4.54 14.22 17.95
CA LEU A 168 -5.14 13.90 16.67
C LEU A 168 -5.00 12.42 16.31
N ILE A 169 -3.89 11.77 16.65
CA ILE A 169 -3.72 10.31 16.46
C ILE A 169 -4.71 9.54 17.32
N GLU A 170 -4.84 9.90 18.60
CA GLU A 170 -5.80 9.30 19.53
C GLU A 170 -7.25 9.45 19.03
N LEU A 171 -7.61 10.61 18.51
CA LEU A 171 -8.91 10.83 17.88
C LEU A 171 -9.14 9.90 16.67
N GLN A 172 -8.10 9.63 15.86
CA GLN A 172 -8.23 8.66 14.76
C GLN A 172 -8.41 7.23 15.29
N TYR A 173 -7.75 6.87 16.41
CA TYR A 173 -7.97 5.58 17.06
C TYR A 173 -9.39 5.40 17.56
N GLU A 174 -9.98 6.41 18.16
CA GLU A 174 -11.40 6.38 18.57
C GLU A 174 -12.32 6.12 17.39
N LYS A 175 -12.12 6.85 16.27
CA LYS A 175 -12.92 6.69 15.06
C LYS A 175 -12.73 5.31 14.43
N LEU A 176 -11.49 4.83 14.28
CA LEU A 176 -11.20 3.50 13.75
C LEU A 176 -11.76 2.39 14.66
N THR A 177 -11.68 2.54 15.98
CA THR A 177 -12.28 1.60 16.94
C THR A 177 -13.79 1.52 16.78
N LYS A 178 -14.45 2.66 16.62
CA LYS A 178 -15.91 2.74 16.43
C LYS A 178 -16.36 2.07 15.14
N TYR A 179 -15.55 2.12 14.09
CA TYR A 179 -15.89 1.64 12.75
C TYR A 179 -15.26 0.29 12.40
N ALA A 180 -14.58 -0.35 13.34
CA ALA A 180 -14.06 -1.70 13.15
C ALA A 180 -15.19 -2.71 12.90
N SER A 181 -14.96 -3.66 12.00
CA SER A 181 -15.87 -4.76 11.74
C SER A 181 -16.12 -5.59 12.99
N VAL A 182 -17.31 -6.19 13.10
CA VAL A 182 -17.65 -7.04 14.24
C VAL A 182 -16.74 -8.25 14.40
N ASP A 183 -16.15 -8.74 13.30
CA ASP A 183 -15.20 -9.86 13.27
C ASP A 183 -13.73 -9.41 13.40
N GLY A 184 -13.50 -8.12 13.55
CA GLY A 184 -12.19 -7.49 13.59
C GLY A 184 -11.74 -6.93 12.24
N GLY A 185 -10.81 -5.98 12.26
CA GLY A 185 -10.32 -5.29 11.06
C GLY A 185 -11.33 -4.31 10.46
N TRP A 186 -11.08 -3.88 9.23
CA TRP A 186 -11.86 -2.84 8.55
C TRP A 186 -12.11 -3.18 7.09
N GLY A 187 -13.27 -2.74 6.60
CA GLY A 187 -13.57 -2.58 5.18
C GLY A 187 -13.64 -1.09 4.82
N TYR A 188 -13.85 -0.78 3.55
CA TYR A 188 -14.03 0.59 3.09
C TYR A 188 -15.47 0.91 2.68
N TYR A 189 -16.36 -0.08 2.68
CA TYR A 189 -17.79 0.11 2.44
C TYR A 189 -18.59 -0.17 3.69
N ASP A 190 -19.62 0.65 3.90
CA ASP A 190 -20.71 0.35 4.81
C ASP A 190 -21.99 0.22 3.99
N PHE A 191 -22.40 -1.01 3.77
CA PHE A 191 -23.60 -1.32 2.99
C PHE A 191 -24.89 -1.30 3.82
N ARG A 192 -24.80 -1.04 5.12
CA ARG A 192 -25.96 -0.98 5.97
C ARG A 192 -26.26 0.46 6.35
N TYR A 193 -27.22 1.03 5.65
CA TYR A 193 -27.81 2.28 6.06
C TYR A 193 -28.26 2.21 7.54
N GLU A 194 -27.95 3.25 8.31
CA GLU A 194 -28.24 3.33 9.76
C GLU A 194 -27.49 2.32 10.66
N ALA A 195 -26.62 1.48 10.15
CA ALA A 195 -25.80 0.63 11.00
C ALA A 195 -24.90 1.46 11.90
N ARG A 196 -24.89 1.18 13.20
CA ARG A 196 -24.00 1.84 14.16
C ARG A 196 -22.56 1.37 14.04
N GLN A 197 -22.35 0.20 13.47
CA GLN A 197 -21.05 -0.37 13.14
C GLN A 197 -21.01 -0.80 11.69
N PRO A 198 -19.82 -0.80 11.05
CA PRO A 198 -19.64 -1.38 9.73
C PRO A 198 -20.07 -2.84 9.69
N THR A 199 -20.31 -3.31 8.48
CA THR A 199 -20.62 -4.72 8.25
C THR A 199 -19.50 -5.63 8.74
N SER A 200 -19.84 -6.89 9.01
CA SER A 200 -19.00 -7.92 9.59
C SER A 200 -17.85 -8.43 8.69
N SER A 201 -17.44 -7.72 7.67
CA SER A 201 -16.45 -8.28 6.74
C SER A 201 -15.24 -7.36 6.57
N SER A 202 -14.11 -7.78 7.10
CA SER A 202 -12.86 -7.08 6.89
C SER A 202 -12.28 -7.36 5.50
N ILE A 203 -11.55 -6.37 4.98
CA ILE A 203 -10.80 -6.43 3.72
C ILE A 203 -9.31 -6.46 4.07
N SER A 204 -8.58 -7.45 3.57
CA SER A 204 -7.21 -7.74 4.03
C SER A 204 -6.27 -6.56 3.94
N PHE A 205 -6.20 -5.90 2.80
CA PHE A 205 -5.25 -4.81 2.59
C PHE A 205 -5.66 -3.51 3.29
N VAL A 206 -6.95 -3.28 3.50
CA VAL A 206 -7.43 -2.18 4.35
C VAL A 206 -7.00 -2.40 5.78
N ASN A 207 -7.17 -3.63 6.27
CA ASN A 207 -6.76 -4.05 7.59
C ASN A 207 -5.23 -3.95 7.77
N GLY A 208 -4.46 -4.44 6.78
CA GLY A 208 -3.00 -4.32 6.77
C GLY A 208 -2.51 -2.86 6.85
N THR A 209 -3.14 -1.94 6.09
CA THR A 209 -2.81 -0.51 6.11
C THR A 209 -3.02 0.11 7.49
N VAL A 210 -4.14 -0.19 8.14
CA VAL A 210 -4.42 0.34 9.50
C VAL A 210 -3.44 -0.25 10.53
N LEU A 211 -3.13 -1.53 10.44
CA LEU A 211 -2.17 -2.18 11.33
C LEU A 211 -0.77 -1.57 11.21
N ILE A 212 -0.32 -1.21 10.00
CA ILE A 212 0.96 -0.53 9.79
C ILE A 212 0.91 0.88 10.41
N ALA A 213 -0.14 1.65 10.17
CA ALA A 213 -0.31 2.97 10.77
C ALA A 213 -0.26 2.91 12.31
N PHE A 214 -0.88 1.89 12.89
CA PHE A 214 -0.85 1.65 14.34
C PHE A 214 0.54 1.28 14.84
N ALA A 215 1.29 0.47 14.08
CA ALA A 215 2.66 0.11 14.44
C ALA A 215 3.59 1.33 14.41
N GLU A 216 3.52 2.16 13.36
CA GLU A 216 4.30 3.40 13.25
C GLU A 216 3.99 4.38 14.39
N ALA A 217 2.72 4.55 14.76
CA ALA A 217 2.35 5.43 15.87
C ALA A 217 2.81 4.91 17.24
N LYS A 218 2.84 3.58 17.41
CA LYS A 218 3.40 2.96 18.61
C LYS A 218 4.89 3.27 18.78
N GLU A 219 5.64 3.41 17.69
CA GLU A 219 7.08 3.77 17.73
C GLU A 219 7.32 5.15 18.35
N ILE A 220 6.39 6.09 18.23
CA ILE A 220 6.47 7.42 18.84
C ILE A 220 5.79 7.50 20.21
N GLY A 221 5.45 6.36 20.81
CA GLY A 221 4.85 6.27 22.14
C GLY A 221 3.33 6.38 22.19
N VAL A 222 2.64 6.50 21.05
CA VAL A 222 1.17 6.57 20.97
C VAL A 222 0.62 5.17 20.69
N ALA A 223 0.34 4.41 21.75
CA ALA A 223 -0.10 3.02 21.64
C ALA A 223 -1.58 2.91 21.20
N PRO A 224 -1.89 2.14 20.15
CA PRO A 224 -3.28 1.88 19.78
C PRO A 224 -3.98 0.94 20.77
N PRO A 225 -5.34 0.91 20.80
CA PRO A 225 -6.09 0.01 21.67
C PRO A 225 -5.76 -1.46 21.40
N GLU A 226 -5.18 -2.15 22.37
CA GLU A 226 -4.65 -3.52 22.24
C GLU A 226 -5.71 -4.51 21.75
N ARG A 227 -6.93 -4.42 22.26
CA ARG A 227 -8.05 -5.28 21.85
C ARG A 227 -8.36 -5.14 20.37
N VAL A 228 -8.31 -3.91 19.84
CA VAL A 228 -8.59 -3.62 18.42
C VAL A 228 -7.50 -4.23 17.56
N VAL A 229 -6.23 -4.04 17.94
CA VAL A 229 -5.06 -4.61 17.25
C VAL A 229 -5.14 -6.14 17.23
N LYS A 230 -5.36 -6.80 18.37
CA LYS A 230 -5.47 -8.26 18.43
C LYS A 230 -6.55 -8.82 17.50
N ARG A 231 -7.72 -8.17 17.47
CA ARG A 231 -8.82 -8.59 16.59
C ARG A 231 -8.52 -8.33 15.11
N ALA A 232 -7.83 -7.25 14.81
CA ALA A 232 -7.41 -6.92 13.45
C ALA A 232 -6.37 -7.93 12.94
N ILE A 233 -5.37 -8.28 13.74
CA ILE A 233 -4.40 -9.32 13.40
C ILE A 233 -5.10 -10.66 13.17
N ALA A 234 -6.00 -11.07 14.06
CA ALA A 234 -6.76 -12.31 13.91
C ALA A 234 -7.58 -12.34 12.62
N ALA A 235 -8.22 -11.22 12.25
CA ALA A 235 -8.95 -11.09 10.99
C ALA A 235 -8.02 -11.20 9.77
N LEU A 236 -6.81 -10.63 9.85
CA LEU A 236 -5.84 -10.72 8.75
C LEU A 236 -5.30 -12.16 8.58
N LEU A 237 -5.05 -12.85 9.69
CA LEU A 237 -4.62 -14.26 9.68
C LEU A 237 -5.70 -15.20 9.11
N ARG A 238 -6.99 -14.96 9.37
CA ARG A 238 -8.07 -15.74 8.74
C ARG A 238 -8.14 -15.59 7.22
N GLN A 239 -7.58 -14.52 6.69
CA GLN A 239 -7.54 -14.23 5.25
C GLN A 239 -6.22 -14.67 4.60
N GLN A 240 -5.23 -15.09 5.38
CA GLN A 240 -3.94 -15.56 4.88
C GLN A 240 -4.07 -16.97 4.28
N LYS A 241 -3.38 -17.19 3.17
CA LYS A 241 -3.26 -18.49 2.52
C LYS A 241 -1.85 -19.06 2.74
N PRO A 242 -1.66 -20.38 2.55
CA PRO A 242 -0.36 -21.03 2.80
C PRO A 242 0.82 -20.46 2.00
N ASP A 243 0.56 -19.83 0.87
CA ASP A 243 1.55 -19.17 0.01
C ASP A 243 1.78 -17.68 0.36
N PHE A 244 1.29 -17.23 1.52
CA PHE A 244 1.34 -15.84 1.99
C PHE A 244 0.66 -14.85 1.04
N THR A 245 -0.31 -15.33 0.24
CA THR A 245 -1.33 -14.48 -0.37
C THR A 245 -2.50 -14.28 0.60
N TYR A 246 -3.34 -13.32 0.28
CA TYR A 246 -4.49 -12.98 1.12
C TYR A 246 -5.76 -12.94 0.30
N LEU A 247 -6.85 -13.38 0.89
CA LEU A 247 -8.18 -13.13 0.32
C LEU A 247 -8.38 -11.62 0.19
N TYR A 248 -9.12 -11.19 -0.81
CA TYR A 248 -9.49 -9.77 -0.95
C TYR A 248 -10.26 -9.28 0.28
N GLY A 249 -11.25 -10.06 0.70
CA GLY A 249 -12.01 -9.82 1.90
C GLY A 249 -12.50 -11.14 2.49
N GLU A 250 -12.82 -11.15 3.76
CA GLU A 250 -13.22 -12.33 4.51
C GLU A 250 -14.50 -12.98 3.93
N TYR A 251 -15.38 -12.18 3.31
CA TYR A 251 -16.56 -12.67 2.60
C TYR A 251 -16.25 -13.56 1.38
N LEU A 252 -15.00 -13.61 0.93
CA LEU A 252 -14.54 -14.50 -0.14
C LEU A 252 -13.83 -15.77 0.36
N GLN A 253 -13.92 -16.08 1.64
CA GLN A 253 -13.26 -17.26 2.24
C GLN A 253 -13.66 -18.59 1.56
N TYR A 254 -14.87 -18.69 1.05
CA TYR A 254 -15.35 -19.88 0.30
C TYR A 254 -15.01 -19.86 -1.18
N GLN A 255 -14.29 -18.84 -1.66
CA GLN A 255 -13.84 -18.68 -3.04
C GLN A 255 -12.33 -18.41 -3.14
N PRO A 256 -11.48 -19.23 -2.52
CA PRO A 256 -10.03 -18.96 -2.44
C PRO A 256 -9.34 -18.99 -3.82
N MET A 257 -9.95 -19.64 -4.78
CA MET A 257 -9.43 -19.76 -6.16
C MET A 257 -9.97 -18.72 -7.13
N ARG A 258 -10.85 -17.82 -6.70
CA ARG A 258 -11.30 -16.69 -7.53
C ARG A 258 -10.07 -15.86 -7.98
N GLY A 259 -10.10 -15.33 -9.20
CA GLY A 259 -8.95 -14.61 -9.81
C GLY A 259 -8.30 -13.60 -8.87
N ILE A 260 -9.11 -12.77 -8.22
CA ILE A 260 -8.64 -11.78 -7.25
C ILE A 260 -7.89 -12.38 -6.04
N ASN A 261 -8.19 -13.62 -5.66
CA ASN A 261 -7.59 -14.32 -4.51
C ASN A 261 -6.37 -15.18 -4.90
N ARG A 262 -6.07 -15.30 -6.19
CA ARG A 262 -4.87 -16.00 -6.67
C ARG A 262 -3.62 -15.13 -6.46
N PRO A 263 -2.42 -15.72 -6.54
CA PRO A 263 -1.17 -14.98 -6.36
C PRO A 263 -1.06 -13.72 -7.22
N GLY A 264 -1.48 -13.76 -8.50
CA GLY A 264 -1.49 -12.59 -9.39
C GLY A 264 -2.46 -11.50 -8.93
N GLY A 265 -3.70 -11.86 -8.60
CA GLY A 265 -4.72 -10.93 -8.11
C GLY A 265 -4.42 -10.35 -6.73
N SER A 266 -3.60 -11.05 -5.94
CA SER A 266 -3.19 -10.65 -4.59
C SER A 266 -1.81 -9.97 -4.53
N LEU A 267 -1.12 -9.82 -5.66
CA LEU A 267 0.29 -9.45 -5.71
C LEU A 267 0.61 -8.13 -4.97
N GLY A 268 -0.16 -7.08 -5.21
CA GLY A 268 0.03 -5.78 -4.54
C GLY A 268 -0.35 -5.81 -3.06
N ARG A 269 -1.53 -6.38 -2.72
CA ARG A 269 -1.98 -6.39 -1.33
C ARG A 269 -1.23 -7.36 -0.43
N SER A 270 -0.63 -8.43 -0.98
CA SER A 270 0.22 -9.34 -0.20
C SER A 270 1.46 -8.64 0.35
N GLN A 271 2.00 -7.63 -0.36
CA GLN A 271 3.08 -6.79 0.17
C GLN A 271 2.65 -6.11 1.47
N CYS A 272 1.49 -5.45 1.46
CA CYS A 272 0.96 -4.77 2.64
C CYS A 272 0.67 -5.73 3.79
N CYS A 273 0.00 -6.84 3.51
CA CYS A 273 -0.44 -7.76 4.56
C CYS A 273 0.74 -8.47 5.23
N ASN A 274 1.74 -8.92 4.45
CA ASN A 274 2.97 -9.50 4.99
C ASN A 274 3.76 -8.46 5.80
N CYS A 275 3.88 -7.23 5.29
CA CYS A 275 4.51 -6.12 5.98
C CYS A 275 3.84 -5.87 7.34
N ALA A 276 2.50 -5.78 7.37
CA ALA A 276 1.73 -5.55 8.58
C ALA A 276 1.96 -6.64 9.63
N LEU A 277 1.84 -7.91 9.25
CA LEU A 277 2.06 -9.02 10.18
C LEU A 277 3.51 -9.04 10.70
N ARG A 278 4.50 -8.77 9.85
CA ARG A 278 5.90 -8.69 10.27
C ARG A 278 6.13 -7.57 11.28
N TYR A 279 5.54 -6.38 11.08
CA TYR A 279 5.60 -5.26 12.04
C TYR A 279 5.03 -5.64 13.42
N TRP A 280 3.99 -6.48 13.44
CA TRP A 280 3.39 -6.97 14.68
C TRP A 280 4.02 -8.25 15.22
N GLY A 281 5.17 -8.67 14.66
CA GLY A 281 6.00 -9.74 15.20
C GLY A 281 5.58 -11.15 14.82
N ASP A 282 4.80 -11.32 13.76
CA ASP A 282 4.47 -12.65 13.23
C ASP A 282 5.75 -13.34 12.76
N LYS A 283 6.02 -14.52 13.33
CA LYS A 283 7.23 -15.31 13.07
C LYS A 283 7.17 -16.10 11.75
N GLN A 284 5.99 -16.30 11.19
CA GLN A 284 5.83 -16.98 9.90
C GLN A 284 6.26 -16.10 8.74
N ILE A 285 6.18 -14.77 8.88
CA ILE A 285 6.67 -13.82 7.87
C ILE A 285 8.18 -13.65 8.04
N THR A 286 8.92 -14.64 7.60
CA THR A 286 10.40 -14.66 7.63
C THR A 286 11.00 -13.73 6.58
N ASP A 287 12.31 -13.48 6.65
CA ASP A 287 13.04 -12.74 5.61
C ASP A 287 12.89 -13.40 4.23
N ASN A 288 12.89 -14.73 4.18
CA ASN A 288 12.69 -15.45 2.93
C ASN A 288 11.28 -15.24 2.35
N VAL A 289 10.25 -15.17 3.17
CA VAL A 289 8.89 -14.80 2.72
C VAL A 289 8.90 -13.40 2.11
N VAL A 290 9.50 -12.42 2.81
CA VAL A 290 9.61 -11.04 2.31
C VAL A 290 10.36 -11.00 0.98
N LYS A 291 11.54 -11.62 0.90
CA LYS A 291 12.37 -11.68 -0.31
C LYS A 291 11.62 -12.30 -1.50
N ASN A 292 10.95 -13.43 -1.28
CA ASN A 292 10.18 -14.10 -2.33
C ASN A 292 9.02 -13.22 -2.83
N TRP A 293 8.35 -12.47 -1.95
CA TRP A 293 7.27 -11.57 -2.35
C TRP A 293 7.77 -10.30 -3.04
N LEU A 294 8.91 -9.74 -2.64
CA LEU A 294 9.57 -8.64 -3.34
C LEU A 294 10.00 -9.07 -4.76
N TYR A 295 10.67 -10.21 -4.87
CA TYR A 295 11.07 -10.79 -6.15
C TYR A 295 9.86 -11.06 -7.06
N ARG A 296 8.80 -11.65 -6.50
CA ARG A 296 7.57 -11.93 -7.24
C ARG A 296 6.91 -10.65 -7.75
N LEU A 297 6.92 -9.57 -6.97
CA LEU A 297 6.41 -8.28 -7.42
C LEU A 297 7.15 -7.77 -8.66
N TYR A 298 8.46 -7.95 -8.71
CA TYR A 298 9.30 -7.58 -9.84
C TYR A 298 9.02 -8.46 -11.07
N VAL A 299 9.23 -9.77 -10.96
CA VAL A 299 9.13 -10.68 -12.12
C VAL A 299 7.71 -10.85 -12.66
N ARG A 300 6.70 -10.57 -11.86
CA ARG A 300 5.27 -10.64 -12.23
C ARG A 300 4.59 -9.29 -12.26
N ASN A 301 5.36 -8.21 -12.35
CA ASN A 301 4.85 -6.84 -12.36
C ASN A 301 3.77 -6.62 -13.41
N GLY A 302 3.88 -7.24 -14.58
CA GLY A 302 2.87 -7.21 -15.64
C GLY A 302 1.47 -7.65 -15.19
N TRP A 303 1.35 -8.47 -14.14
CA TRP A 303 0.04 -8.84 -13.58
C TRP A 303 -0.67 -7.69 -12.87
N LEU A 304 0.10 -6.74 -12.28
CA LEU A 304 -0.45 -5.50 -11.75
C LEU A 304 -0.63 -4.47 -12.86
N ASP A 305 0.35 -4.35 -13.75
CA ASP A 305 0.38 -3.34 -14.80
C ASP A 305 -0.79 -3.48 -15.79
N ILE A 306 -1.29 -4.69 -16.01
CA ILE A 306 -2.47 -4.92 -16.88
C ILE A 306 -3.73 -4.19 -16.39
N GLY A 307 -3.84 -3.95 -15.07
CA GLY A 307 -4.95 -3.20 -14.48
C GLY A 307 -4.70 -1.70 -14.37
N ARG A 308 -3.45 -1.27 -14.54
CA ARG A 308 -3.06 0.13 -14.37
C ARG A 308 -3.75 1.03 -15.40
N LYS A 309 -4.25 2.18 -14.94
CA LYS A 309 -4.96 3.20 -15.72
C LYS A 309 -6.32 2.77 -16.30
N ARG A 310 -6.81 1.58 -15.97
CA ARG A 310 -8.14 1.15 -16.39
C ARG A 310 -9.21 1.68 -15.46
N PRO A 311 -10.32 2.26 -16.01
CA PRO A 311 -11.36 2.86 -15.20
C PRO A 311 -12.24 1.82 -14.48
N VAL A 312 -12.38 0.62 -15.04
CA VAL A 312 -13.18 -0.45 -14.43
C VAL A 312 -12.25 -1.41 -13.68
N PRO A 313 -12.39 -1.51 -12.35
CA PRO A 313 -11.59 -2.40 -11.55
C PRO A 313 -12.02 -3.86 -11.73
N HIS A 314 -11.09 -4.80 -11.53
CA HIS A 314 -11.34 -6.24 -11.49
C HIS A 314 -11.79 -6.90 -12.80
N GLU A 315 -11.59 -6.26 -13.95
CA GLU A 315 -11.92 -6.84 -15.27
C GLU A 315 -10.86 -7.77 -15.84
N SER A 316 -9.60 -7.64 -15.41
CA SER A 316 -8.52 -8.50 -15.94
C SER A 316 -8.67 -9.95 -15.49
N TRP A 317 -7.97 -10.87 -16.17
CA TRP A 317 -7.95 -12.30 -15.83
C TRP A 317 -7.65 -12.55 -14.33
N MET A 318 -6.74 -11.79 -13.74
CA MET A 318 -6.39 -11.87 -12.33
C MET A 318 -7.30 -10.99 -11.45
N GLN A 319 -8.27 -10.32 -12.03
CA GLN A 319 -9.18 -9.41 -11.34
C GLN A 319 -8.45 -8.32 -10.55
N VAL A 320 -7.33 -7.83 -11.09
CA VAL A 320 -6.55 -6.74 -10.48
C VAL A 320 -7.24 -5.41 -10.78
N ALA A 321 -7.21 -4.51 -9.81
CA ALA A 321 -7.59 -3.11 -10.00
C ALA A 321 -6.33 -2.23 -10.08
N GLY A 322 -6.40 -1.15 -10.86
CA GLY A 322 -5.28 -0.23 -11.07
C GLY A 322 -4.70 0.31 -9.77
N TYR A 323 -5.54 0.66 -8.80
CA TYR A 323 -5.14 1.23 -7.51
C TYR A 323 -4.25 0.32 -6.65
N PHE A 324 -4.00 -0.92 -7.04
CA PHE A 324 -3.02 -1.78 -6.37
C PHE A 324 -1.59 -1.58 -6.85
N TYR A 325 -1.36 -0.82 -7.94
CA TYR A 325 -0.03 -0.71 -8.50
C TYR A 325 0.92 0.03 -7.55
N TYR A 326 0.78 1.34 -7.39
CA TYR A 326 1.67 2.11 -6.49
C TYR A 326 1.45 1.79 -5.02
N TYR A 327 0.25 1.40 -4.64
CA TYR A 327 -0.04 0.82 -3.33
C TYR A 327 0.88 -0.37 -3.03
N GLY A 328 0.93 -1.35 -3.91
CA GLY A 328 1.76 -2.56 -3.73
C GLY A 328 3.25 -2.25 -3.66
N HIS A 329 3.74 -1.34 -4.51
CA HIS A 329 5.14 -0.94 -4.52
C HIS A 329 5.55 -0.14 -3.26
N TYR A 330 4.67 0.71 -2.74
CA TYR A 330 4.89 1.41 -1.48
C TYR A 330 5.08 0.44 -0.31
N TYR A 331 4.22 -0.55 -0.19
CA TYR A 331 4.36 -1.55 0.87
C TYR A 331 5.51 -2.52 0.64
N ALA A 332 5.89 -2.77 -0.60
CA ALA A 332 7.14 -3.46 -0.92
C ALA A 332 8.37 -2.65 -0.43
N GLY A 333 8.37 -1.34 -0.65
CA GLY A 333 9.39 -0.44 -0.12
C GLY A 333 9.46 -0.42 1.42
N LEU A 334 8.32 -0.52 2.10
CA LEU A 334 8.29 -0.69 3.56
C LEU A 334 8.84 -2.06 3.98
N SER A 335 8.44 -3.13 3.29
CA SER A 335 8.90 -4.50 3.56
C SER A 335 10.42 -4.64 3.35
N LEU A 336 10.97 -3.91 2.39
CA LEU A 336 12.41 -3.85 2.15
C LEU A 336 13.20 -3.46 3.41
N LYS A 337 12.69 -2.47 4.17
CA LYS A 337 13.33 -2.00 5.42
C LYS A 337 13.24 -3.00 6.58
N LEU A 338 12.48 -4.07 6.43
CA LEU A 338 12.41 -5.18 7.40
C LEU A 338 13.49 -6.24 7.16
N LEU A 339 14.20 -6.18 6.02
CA LEU A 339 15.34 -7.03 5.72
C LEU A 339 16.62 -6.46 6.31
N PRO A 340 17.62 -7.32 6.63
CA PRO A 340 18.98 -6.87 6.93
C PRO A 340 19.52 -5.96 5.83
N GLU A 341 20.23 -4.90 6.21
CA GLU A 341 20.69 -3.86 5.26
C GLU A 341 21.54 -4.42 4.11
N ASP A 342 22.40 -5.40 4.41
CA ASP A 342 23.26 -6.06 3.42
C ASP A 342 22.48 -6.86 2.37
N GLN A 343 21.20 -7.11 2.60
CA GLN A 343 20.33 -7.88 1.73
C GLN A 343 19.34 -7.01 0.93
N GLN A 344 19.33 -5.70 1.14
CA GLN A 344 18.34 -4.79 0.54
C GLN A 344 18.67 -4.40 -0.92
N ALA A 345 19.94 -4.23 -1.25
CA ALA A 345 20.39 -3.62 -2.49
C ALA A 345 19.78 -4.20 -3.80
N PRO A 346 19.69 -5.52 -4.01
CA PRO A 346 19.07 -6.05 -5.22
C PRO A 346 17.60 -5.66 -5.38
N TYR A 347 16.84 -5.67 -4.27
CA TYR A 347 15.42 -5.32 -4.27
C TYR A 347 15.20 -3.81 -4.40
N GLN A 348 16.12 -2.98 -3.88
CA GLN A 348 16.14 -1.53 -4.11
C GLN A 348 16.25 -1.22 -5.59
N THR A 349 17.21 -1.87 -6.29
CA THR A 349 17.39 -1.73 -7.72
C THR A 349 16.12 -2.10 -8.50
N MET A 350 15.53 -3.26 -8.20
CA MET A 350 14.32 -3.74 -8.86
C MET A 350 13.13 -2.79 -8.68
N LEU A 351 12.93 -2.27 -7.46
CA LEU A 351 11.84 -1.32 -7.19
C LEU A 351 12.10 0.04 -7.84
N ALA A 352 13.35 0.53 -7.82
CA ALA A 352 13.70 1.79 -8.45
C ALA A 352 13.45 1.75 -9.97
N GLU A 353 13.88 0.68 -10.65
CA GLU A 353 13.62 0.46 -12.07
C GLU A 353 12.13 0.55 -12.39
N LEU A 354 11.31 -0.20 -11.66
CA LEU A 354 9.86 -0.20 -11.88
C LEU A 354 9.21 1.17 -11.68
N MET A 355 9.69 1.96 -10.73
CA MET A 355 9.15 3.29 -10.47
C MET A 355 9.58 4.31 -11.53
N ILE A 356 10.86 4.31 -11.90
CA ILE A 356 11.42 5.27 -12.86
C ILE A 356 10.82 5.08 -14.24
N ASP A 357 10.68 3.83 -14.70
CA ASP A 357 10.10 3.50 -16.01
C ASP A 357 8.65 3.97 -16.17
N ARG A 358 7.95 4.22 -15.09
CA ARG A 358 6.53 4.59 -15.10
C ARG A 358 6.25 6.02 -14.69
N GLN A 359 7.30 6.83 -14.54
CA GLN A 359 7.14 8.25 -14.28
C GLN A 359 6.57 8.96 -15.52
N GLU A 360 5.53 9.73 -15.35
CA GLU A 360 4.90 10.51 -16.41
C GLU A 360 5.81 11.69 -16.85
N LYS A 361 5.50 12.29 -17.99
CA LYS A 361 6.28 13.42 -18.53
C LYS A 361 6.25 14.63 -17.60
N ASP A 362 5.13 14.84 -16.90
CA ASP A 362 4.97 15.91 -15.91
C ASP A 362 5.62 15.63 -14.55
N GLY A 363 6.28 14.48 -14.39
CA GLY A 363 6.93 14.09 -13.14
C GLY A 363 6.06 13.28 -12.21
N SER A 364 4.77 13.17 -12.47
CA SER A 364 3.82 12.42 -11.64
C SER A 364 3.85 10.91 -11.85
N TRP A 365 3.10 10.20 -11.00
CA TRP A 365 2.71 8.80 -11.18
C TRP A 365 1.23 8.64 -10.91
N TRP A 366 0.55 7.76 -11.65
CA TRP A 366 -0.83 7.40 -11.39
C TRP A 366 -1.19 6.02 -11.94
N ASP A 367 -2.11 5.34 -11.30
CA ASP A 367 -2.50 3.97 -11.62
C ASP A 367 -4.00 3.75 -11.80
N TYR A 368 -4.83 4.57 -11.14
CA TYR A 368 -6.27 4.42 -11.21
C TYR A 368 -6.94 5.79 -11.30
N PRO A 369 -7.89 6.01 -12.26
CA PRO A 369 -8.54 7.30 -12.45
C PRO A 369 -9.54 7.57 -11.32
N LEU A 370 -9.07 8.18 -10.22
CA LEU A 370 -9.87 8.53 -9.05
C LEU A 370 -10.04 10.05 -8.96
N TYR A 371 -10.96 10.63 -9.75
CA TYR A 371 -11.13 12.08 -9.80
C TYR A 371 -9.79 12.79 -10.04
N ASP A 372 -9.58 13.92 -9.40
CA ASP A 372 -8.32 14.65 -9.41
C ASP A 372 -7.36 14.24 -8.28
N TYR A 373 -7.66 13.13 -7.58
CA TYR A 373 -6.77 12.59 -6.53
C TYR A 373 -5.71 11.65 -7.09
N HIS A 374 -5.88 11.15 -8.33
CA HIS A 374 -5.12 10.03 -8.86
C HIS A 374 -3.63 10.31 -9.02
N GLN A 375 -3.22 11.47 -9.52
CA GLN A 375 -1.81 11.82 -9.68
C GLN A 375 -1.12 12.14 -8.35
N PRO A 376 -1.65 13.00 -7.47
CA PRO A 376 -0.98 13.27 -6.21
C PRO A 376 -0.86 12.05 -5.30
N TYR A 377 -1.87 11.16 -5.17
CA TYR A 377 -1.69 9.97 -4.34
C TYR A 377 -0.68 8.98 -4.93
N GLY A 378 -0.71 8.79 -6.25
CA GLY A 378 0.25 7.92 -6.93
C GLY A 378 1.67 8.44 -6.82
N THR A 379 1.85 9.76 -6.95
CA THR A 379 3.14 10.42 -6.77
C THR A 379 3.63 10.30 -5.33
N GLY A 380 2.75 10.50 -4.34
CA GLY A 380 3.10 10.31 -2.93
C GLY A 380 3.64 8.90 -2.65
N PHE A 381 2.97 7.86 -3.13
CA PHE A 381 3.45 6.48 -3.00
C PHE A 381 4.79 6.23 -3.71
N ALA A 382 4.92 6.71 -4.96
CA ALA A 382 6.13 6.50 -5.75
C ALA A 382 7.35 7.19 -5.14
N LEU A 383 7.21 8.43 -4.67
CA LEU A 383 8.27 9.18 -4.00
C LEU A 383 8.77 8.46 -2.74
N MET A 384 7.86 8.02 -1.88
CA MET A 384 8.22 7.25 -0.68
C MET A 384 8.87 5.91 -1.01
N THR A 385 8.47 5.28 -2.12
CA THR A 385 9.12 4.05 -2.61
C THR A 385 10.53 4.33 -3.08
N LEU A 386 10.73 5.32 -3.95
CA LEU A 386 12.04 5.70 -4.48
C LEU A 386 13.01 6.15 -3.39
N GLN A 387 12.54 6.88 -2.38
CA GLN A 387 13.37 7.30 -1.25
C GLN A 387 13.96 6.09 -0.50
N ARG A 388 13.21 5.00 -0.39
CA ARG A 388 13.68 3.74 0.21
C ARG A 388 14.63 2.94 -0.69
N CYS A 389 14.65 3.27 -1.98
CA CYS A 389 15.53 2.66 -2.97
C CYS A 389 16.88 3.39 -3.10
N LEU A 390 17.07 4.55 -2.47
CA LEU A 390 18.34 5.25 -2.49
C LEU A 390 19.42 4.38 -1.84
N PRO A 391 20.56 4.16 -2.52
CA PRO A 391 21.70 3.46 -1.94
C PRO A 391 22.24 4.21 -0.71
N ASP A 392 22.63 3.46 0.31
CA ASP A 392 23.23 4.04 1.51
C ASP A 392 24.59 4.67 1.18
N THR A 393 24.78 5.96 1.51
CA THR A 393 26.02 6.70 1.23
C THR A 393 27.23 6.23 2.01
N SER A 394 27.02 5.54 3.14
CA SER A 394 28.09 5.07 4.00
C SER A 394 28.97 3.96 3.37
N ARG A 395 28.55 3.38 2.23
CA ARG A 395 29.24 2.25 1.58
C ARG A 395 30.09 2.64 0.36
N VAL A 396 29.97 3.86 -0.15
CA VAL A 396 30.73 4.29 -1.35
C VAL A 396 32.20 4.55 -0.99
N ASP A 397 32.47 5.00 0.25
CA ASP A 397 33.84 5.40 0.66
C ASP A 397 34.73 4.22 1.06
N ASN A 398 34.18 3.00 1.23
CA ASN A 398 34.97 1.82 1.65
C ASN A 398 35.45 0.92 0.48
N LYS A 399 35.19 1.26 -0.78
CA LYS A 399 35.69 0.49 -1.95
C LYS A 399 36.82 1.16 -2.71
N THR A 400 37.28 2.31 -2.24
CA THR A 400 38.39 3.07 -2.86
C THR A 400 39.63 3.24 -1.95
N ASN A 401 39.79 2.33 -0.98
CA ASN A 401 41.06 2.20 -0.22
C ASN A 401 41.64 0.80 -0.35
#